data_43e07e1ba057880d3ed4de2d462d3b26
#
_entry.id   43e07e1ba057880d3ed4de2d462d3b26
#
_cell.length_a   1.000
_cell.length_b   1.000
_cell.length_c   1.000
_cell.angle_alpha   90.00
_cell.angle_beta   90.00
_cell.angle_gamma   90.00
#
_symmetry.space_group_name_H-M   'P 1'
#
loop_
_entity.id
_entity.type
_entity.pdbx_description
1 polymer ?
#
loop_
_entity_poly.entity_id
_entity_poly.type
_entity_poly.pdbx_seq_one_letter_code
_entity_poly.pdbx_strand_id
1 'polypeptide(L)'
;MKLLVNIILFGSLFAQSIDSELHEQFIESLVDDLNSQRNNSVIKRIDESMIIETDYANHAKILKLKAYYNLKDFDSALNVAKSMNPLNYSPNLKTSFYLTMGDIYSSKGYYDHAFKNYIDARRSNIDSRYKRVINKRLVKIIPLNLVFENLELMEIIEDNKSNLNIILLAQSFSLVYRNSQEISNKFDEIDQSSLDREFRSNYNFLKRNIDSKTSFSKKVGVVLPLEGEGLEITNTFLKGLLEANQSSQSNDKSQFIVIDNYKDPILTVEAFKNLVNKHNVSAIIGPFLDKNLIAGASSVSSTKIPIFAPFSSLDNLFNVNKNIYLLNSSVDFRNQLLVNHYLDNSEIKNIAVIAPKTNLGIKEVDSFLIALDKLNKEPVYIGWYEENST
;
A
#
# COMPACT_ATOMS: atom_id res chain seq x y z
N MET A 1 45.24 49.91 -11.65
CA MET A 1 43.88 49.56 -11.21
C MET A 1 43.19 48.53 -12.09
N LYS A 2 43.22 48.62 -13.44
CA LYS A 2 42.61 47.62 -14.35
C LYS A 2 43.24 46.20 -14.30
N LEU A 3 44.55 46.09 -14.01
CA LEU A 3 45.25 44.79 -13.94
C LEU A 3 44.90 44.02 -12.65
N LEU A 4 44.71 44.70 -11.53
CA LEU A 4 44.30 44.07 -10.26
C LEU A 4 42.86 43.55 -10.28
N VAL A 5 41.94 44.24 -10.97
CA VAL A 5 40.55 43.81 -11.10
C VAL A 5 40.44 42.54 -11.96
N ASN A 6 41.26 42.40 -13.02
CA ASN A 6 41.28 41.20 -13.85
C ASN A 6 41.88 39.98 -13.11
N ILE A 7 42.88 40.18 -12.23
CA ILE A 7 43.46 39.08 -11.44
C ILE A 7 42.47 38.57 -10.38
N ILE A 8 41.69 39.48 -9.76
CA ILE A 8 40.65 39.09 -8.79
C ILE A 8 39.48 38.40 -9.48
N LEU A 9 39.06 38.84 -10.68
CA LEU A 9 38.02 38.20 -11.47
C LEU A 9 38.46 36.81 -11.98
N PHE A 10 39.69 36.63 -12.46
CA PHE A 10 40.25 35.36 -12.85
C PHE A 10 40.46 34.42 -11.65
N GLY A 11 40.94 34.91 -10.53
CA GLY A 11 41.09 34.14 -9.30
C GLY A 11 39.76 33.65 -8.74
N SER A 12 38.71 34.46 -8.78
CA SER A 12 37.39 34.06 -8.34
C SER A 12 36.70 33.03 -9.29
N LEU A 13 36.91 33.15 -10.61
CA LEU A 13 36.44 32.18 -11.59
C LEU A 13 37.17 30.81 -11.47
N PHE A 14 38.49 30.85 -11.20
CA PHE A 14 39.27 29.62 -10.98
C PHE A 14 38.90 28.95 -9.65
N ALA A 15 38.71 29.73 -8.58
CA ALA A 15 38.25 29.21 -7.29
C ALA A 15 36.83 28.60 -7.38
N GLN A 16 35.91 29.23 -8.11
CA GLN A 16 34.57 28.68 -8.36
C GLN A 16 34.60 27.38 -9.18
N SER A 17 35.51 27.26 -10.18
CA SER A 17 35.60 26.04 -10.99
C SER A 17 36.19 24.85 -10.20
N ILE A 18 37.21 25.09 -9.36
CA ILE A 18 37.78 24.08 -8.48
C ILE A 18 36.79 23.64 -7.41
N ASP A 19 36.03 24.55 -6.85
CA ASP A 19 35.02 24.26 -5.84
C ASP A 19 33.85 23.43 -6.44
N SER A 20 33.43 23.72 -7.67
CA SER A 20 32.40 22.95 -8.38
C SER A 20 32.84 21.52 -8.72
N GLU A 21 34.09 21.32 -9.13
CA GLU A 21 34.64 20.00 -9.45
C GLU A 21 34.75 19.12 -8.18
N LEU A 22 35.18 19.67 -7.06
CA LEU A 22 35.22 18.98 -5.78
C LEU A 22 33.82 18.58 -5.29
N HIS A 23 32.83 19.49 -5.46
CA HIS A 23 31.45 19.18 -5.11
C HIS A 23 30.86 18.07 -5.99
N GLU A 24 31.14 18.08 -7.30
CA GLU A 24 30.68 17.05 -8.22
C GLU A 24 31.29 15.67 -7.84
N GLN A 25 32.59 15.59 -7.61
CA GLN A 25 33.26 14.37 -7.17
C GLN A 25 32.69 13.86 -5.83
N PHE A 26 32.37 14.78 -4.90
CA PHE A 26 31.75 14.40 -3.64
C PHE A 26 30.37 13.77 -3.86
N ILE A 27 29.50 14.39 -4.68
CA ILE A 27 28.17 13.84 -5.01
C ILE A 27 28.30 12.48 -5.71
N GLU A 28 29.20 12.32 -6.68
CA GLU A 28 29.44 11.05 -7.34
C GLU A 28 29.84 9.96 -6.33
N SER A 29 30.73 10.28 -5.40
CA SER A 29 31.14 9.36 -4.35
C SER A 29 30.00 8.95 -3.40
N LEU A 30 29.07 9.86 -3.12
CA LEU A 30 27.86 9.55 -2.34
C LEU A 30 26.90 8.62 -3.12
N VAL A 31 26.78 8.83 -4.43
CA VAL A 31 25.99 7.96 -5.31
C VAL A 31 26.59 6.53 -5.33
N ASP A 32 27.92 6.42 -5.38
CA ASP A 32 28.60 5.10 -5.32
C ASP A 32 28.39 4.41 -3.97
N ASP A 33 28.46 5.17 -2.87
CA ASP A 33 28.14 4.64 -1.55
C ASP A 33 26.68 4.16 -1.47
N LEU A 34 25.74 4.91 -2.02
CA LEU A 34 24.33 4.53 -2.05
C LEU A 34 24.09 3.27 -2.88
N ASN A 35 24.69 3.18 -4.08
CA ASN A 35 24.60 2.02 -4.95
C ASN A 35 25.23 0.77 -4.31
N SER A 36 26.25 0.97 -3.47
CA SER A 36 26.91 -0.08 -2.68
C SER A 36 26.19 -0.39 -1.36
N GLN A 37 24.98 0.16 -1.15
CA GLN A 37 24.16 0.00 0.06
C GLN A 37 24.84 0.52 1.35
N ARG A 38 25.85 1.36 1.25
CA ARG A 38 26.51 2.00 2.39
C ARG A 38 25.74 3.21 2.91
N ASN A 39 24.44 3.02 3.19
CA ASN A 39 23.50 4.10 3.53
C ASN A 39 23.92 4.93 4.74
N ASN A 40 24.43 4.31 5.81
CA ASN A 40 24.91 5.00 7.00
C ASN A 40 26.14 5.89 6.69
N SER A 41 27.02 5.44 5.77
CA SER A 41 28.16 6.25 5.30
C SER A 41 27.68 7.51 4.58
N VAL A 42 26.68 7.37 3.69
CA VAL A 42 26.06 8.52 2.99
C VAL A 42 25.53 9.56 3.99
N ILE A 43 24.74 9.11 4.97
CA ILE A 43 24.15 10.00 5.98
C ILE A 43 25.26 10.73 6.76
N LYS A 44 26.22 9.98 7.32
CA LYS A 44 27.32 10.54 8.11
C LYS A 44 28.15 11.56 7.32
N ARG A 45 28.55 11.22 6.09
CA ARG A 45 29.38 12.10 5.24
C ARG A 45 28.65 13.40 4.88
N ILE A 46 27.32 13.34 4.67
CA ILE A 46 26.52 14.54 4.40
C ILE A 46 26.43 15.40 5.66
N ASP A 47 26.23 14.80 6.83
CA ASP A 47 26.13 15.54 8.10
C ASP A 47 27.46 16.21 8.51
N GLU A 48 28.58 15.60 8.14
CA GLU A 48 29.92 16.15 8.38
C GLU A 48 30.35 17.16 7.30
N SER A 49 29.62 17.26 6.17
CA SER A 49 29.95 18.14 5.08
C SER A 49 29.54 19.58 5.35
N MET A 50 30.40 20.54 4.97
CA MET A 50 30.12 21.98 5.06
C MET A 50 29.54 22.55 3.75
N ILE A 51 28.75 21.77 3.01
CA ILE A 51 28.13 22.23 1.75
C ILE A 51 27.02 23.22 2.09
N ILE A 52 27.24 24.50 1.81
CA ILE A 52 26.30 25.59 2.05
C ILE A 52 25.49 25.84 0.77
N GLU A 53 24.16 25.88 0.91
CA GLU A 53 23.09 26.31 -0.02
C GLU A 53 23.43 26.43 -1.52
N THR A 54 23.72 25.30 -2.16
CA THR A 54 23.94 25.17 -3.59
C THR A 54 23.09 24.05 -4.14
N ASP A 55 23.01 23.92 -5.46
CA ASP A 55 22.37 22.73 -6.09
C ASP A 55 23.00 21.41 -5.60
N TYR A 56 24.28 21.42 -5.27
CA TYR A 56 24.99 20.28 -4.69
C TYR A 56 24.48 19.93 -3.28
N ALA A 57 24.20 20.93 -2.43
CA ALA A 57 23.60 20.70 -1.12
C ALA A 57 22.19 20.09 -1.24
N ASN A 58 21.41 20.55 -2.20
CA ASN A 58 20.09 20.00 -2.48
C ASN A 58 20.18 18.57 -3.00
N HIS A 59 21.15 18.29 -3.85
CA HIS A 59 21.41 16.92 -4.34
C HIS A 59 21.84 15.98 -3.19
N ALA A 60 22.78 16.43 -2.33
CA ALA A 60 23.19 15.69 -1.15
C ALA A 60 22.00 15.37 -0.22
N LYS A 61 21.12 16.34 0.05
CA LYS A 61 19.91 16.12 0.84
C LYS A 61 18.97 15.06 0.20
N ILE A 62 18.83 15.03 -1.12
CA ILE A 62 18.05 14.00 -1.83
C ILE A 62 18.71 12.61 -1.66
N LEU A 63 20.05 12.54 -1.74
CA LEU A 63 20.76 11.27 -1.48
C LEU A 63 20.59 10.81 -0.03
N LYS A 64 20.57 11.74 0.93
CA LYS A 64 20.27 11.46 2.33
C LYS A 64 18.84 10.92 2.52
N LEU A 65 17.85 11.50 1.82
CA LEU A 65 16.48 10.95 1.78
C LEU A 65 16.46 9.51 1.28
N LYS A 66 17.18 9.22 0.19
CA LYS A 66 17.27 7.88 -0.37
C LYS A 66 17.96 6.91 0.58
N ALA A 67 19.00 7.35 1.29
CA ALA A 67 19.69 6.54 2.28
C ALA A 67 18.75 6.15 3.43
N TYR A 68 18.00 7.10 3.99
CA TYR A 68 16.98 6.80 5.02
C TYR A 68 15.86 5.90 4.49
N TYR A 69 15.41 6.12 3.25
CA TYR A 69 14.43 5.25 2.60
C TYR A 69 14.92 3.80 2.50
N ASN A 70 16.17 3.59 2.07
CA ASN A 70 16.78 2.26 1.98
C ASN A 70 16.90 1.57 3.36
N LEU A 71 17.14 2.35 4.41
CA LEU A 71 17.18 1.88 5.81
C LEU A 71 15.77 1.67 6.39
N LYS A 72 14.70 1.99 5.63
CA LYS A 72 13.31 2.00 6.10
C LYS A 72 13.05 2.97 7.26
N ASP A 73 13.93 3.92 7.51
CA ASP A 73 13.75 5.01 8.48
C ASP A 73 12.99 6.17 7.82
N PHE A 74 11.70 5.95 7.62
CA PHE A 74 10.83 6.90 6.90
C PHE A 74 10.60 8.20 7.68
N ASP A 75 10.66 8.16 9.00
CA ASP A 75 10.43 9.35 9.83
C ASP A 75 11.62 10.30 9.74
N SER A 76 12.86 9.79 9.80
CA SER A 76 14.07 10.59 9.55
C SER A 76 14.09 11.14 8.12
N ALA A 77 13.67 10.34 7.12
CA ALA A 77 13.54 10.81 5.75
C ALA A 77 12.57 12.01 5.65
N LEU A 78 11.37 11.88 6.21
CA LEU A 78 10.39 12.98 6.21
C LEU A 78 10.87 14.22 6.96
N ASN A 79 11.64 14.06 8.04
CA ASN A 79 12.24 15.20 8.75
C ASN A 79 13.25 15.93 7.88
N VAL A 80 14.10 15.24 7.13
CA VAL A 80 14.99 15.88 6.14
C VAL A 80 14.18 16.63 5.09
N ALA A 81 13.12 16.00 4.55
CA ALA A 81 12.28 16.61 3.52
C ALA A 81 11.62 17.93 3.96
N LYS A 82 11.27 18.10 5.25
CA LYS A 82 10.69 19.34 5.78
C LYS A 82 11.60 20.57 5.59
N SER A 83 12.90 20.38 5.53
CA SER A 83 13.87 21.44 5.32
C SER A 83 14.15 21.75 3.84
N MET A 84 13.48 21.07 2.92
CA MET A 84 13.74 21.14 1.49
C MET A 84 12.64 21.94 0.77
N ASN A 85 13.07 22.78 -0.19
CA ASN A 85 12.13 23.53 -1.03
C ASN A 85 12.31 23.13 -2.51
N PRO A 86 11.53 22.19 -3.02
CA PRO A 86 11.69 21.68 -4.38
C PRO A 86 11.31 22.69 -5.48
N LEU A 87 10.66 23.80 -5.16
CA LEU A 87 10.30 24.82 -6.15
C LEU A 87 11.52 25.38 -6.88
N ASN A 88 12.63 25.50 -6.17
CA ASN A 88 13.87 26.10 -6.67
C ASN A 88 14.86 25.07 -7.25
N TYR A 89 14.48 23.79 -7.34
CA TYR A 89 15.36 22.74 -7.85
C TYR A 89 15.39 22.70 -9.37
N SER A 90 16.50 22.26 -9.93
CA SER A 90 16.57 21.89 -11.34
C SER A 90 15.59 20.77 -11.66
N PRO A 91 15.13 20.59 -12.91
CA PRO A 91 14.14 19.57 -13.27
C PRO A 91 14.53 18.15 -12.83
N ASN A 92 15.80 17.78 -12.96
CA ASN A 92 16.29 16.46 -12.55
C ASN A 92 16.24 16.27 -11.03
N LEU A 93 16.61 17.28 -10.26
CA LEU A 93 16.52 17.25 -8.80
C LEU A 93 15.05 17.22 -8.33
N LYS A 94 14.17 18.00 -8.96
CA LYS A 94 12.71 17.92 -8.70
C LYS A 94 12.19 16.53 -8.91
N THR A 95 12.49 15.93 -10.07
CA THR A 95 12.06 14.55 -10.39
C THR A 95 12.56 13.55 -9.35
N SER A 96 13.85 13.65 -8.98
CA SER A 96 14.46 12.75 -8.00
C SER A 96 13.85 12.94 -6.60
N PHE A 97 13.60 14.17 -6.18
CA PHE A 97 12.95 14.49 -4.92
C PHE A 97 11.53 13.90 -4.85
N TYR A 98 10.68 14.27 -5.82
CA TYR A 98 9.29 13.82 -5.82
C TYR A 98 9.16 12.31 -5.98
N LEU A 99 10.02 11.67 -6.79
CA LEU A 99 10.04 10.22 -6.90
C LEU A 99 10.38 9.55 -5.56
N THR A 100 11.39 10.07 -4.86
CA THR A 100 11.79 9.53 -3.54
C THR A 100 10.70 9.76 -2.49
N MET A 101 10.07 10.94 -2.48
CA MET A 101 8.95 11.22 -1.59
C MET A 101 7.75 10.31 -1.87
N GLY A 102 7.46 10.07 -3.16
CA GLY A 102 6.43 9.13 -3.55
C GLY A 102 6.72 7.71 -3.04
N ASP A 103 7.96 7.24 -3.15
CA ASP A 103 8.38 5.93 -2.66
C ASP A 103 8.27 5.84 -1.12
N ILE A 104 8.63 6.91 -0.38
CA ILE A 104 8.48 6.99 1.09
C ILE A 104 7.01 6.92 1.49
N TYR A 105 6.15 7.76 0.90
CA TYR A 105 4.72 7.75 1.20
C TYR A 105 4.04 6.44 0.82
N SER A 106 4.40 5.85 -0.31
CA SER A 106 3.90 4.53 -0.73
C SER A 106 4.27 3.45 0.27
N SER A 107 5.50 3.47 0.80
CA SER A 107 5.95 2.51 1.81
C SER A 107 5.27 2.68 3.17
N LYS A 108 4.79 3.88 3.48
CA LYS A 108 3.98 4.18 4.69
C LYS A 108 2.48 3.93 4.47
N GLY A 109 2.04 3.54 3.26
CA GLY A 109 0.62 3.34 2.94
C GLY A 109 -0.16 4.62 2.67
N TYR A 110 0.50 5.79 2.57
CA TYR A 110 -0.14 7.06 2.23
C TYR A 110 -0.21 7.24 0.72
N TYR A 111 -1.09 6.47 0.07
CA TYR A 111 -1.09 6.31 -1.39
C TYR A 111 -1.54 7.57 -2.14
N ASP A 112 -2.43 8.39 -1.57
CA ASP A 112 -2.80 9.69 -2.17
C ASP A 112 -1.60 10.64 -2.23
N HIS A 113 -0.82 10.73 -1.15
CA HIS A 113 0.41 11.51 -1.13
C HIS A 113 1.46 10.92 -2.09
N ALA A 114 1.55 9.60 -2.17
CA ALA A 114 2.45 8.93 -3.11
C ALA A 114 2.05 9.24 -4.55
N PHE A 115 0.77 9.12 -4.88
CA PHE A 115 0.23 9.41 -6.22
C PHE A 115 0.53 10.86 -6.63
N LYS A 116 0.21 11.83 -5.77
CA LYS A 116 0.50 13.24 -5.99
C LYS A 116 2.00 13.45 -6.29
N ASN A 117 2.88 12.90 -5.45
CA ASN A 117 4.32 13.06 -5.64
C ASN A 117 4.81 12.40 -6.94
N TYR A 118 4.27 11.25 -7.33
CA TYR A 118 4.63 10.64 -8.62
C TYR A 118 4.12 11.46 -9.82
N ILE A 119 2.96 12.10 -9.74
CA ILE A 119 2.48 13.04 -10.78
C ILE A 119 3.39 14.27 -10.83
N ASP A 120 3.78 14.83 -9.68
CA ASP A 120 4.71 15.98 -9.62
C ASP A 120 6.11 15.61 -10.16
N ALA A 121 6.61 14.40 -9.87
CA ALA A 121 7.83 13.86 -10.47
C ALA A 121 7.71 13.75 -11.99
N ARG A 122 6.57 13.31 -12.48
CA ARG A 122 6.30 13.15 -13.90
C ARG A 122 6.19 14.51 -14.60
N ARG A 123 5.56 15.51 -13.97
CA ARG A 123 5.46 16.89 -14.46
C ARG A 123 6.84 17.55 -14.58
N SER A 124 7.75 17.26 -13.64
CA SER A 124 9.10 17.79 -13.62
C SER A 124 10.09 17.07 -14.53
N ASN A 125 9.73 15.87 -15.01
CA ASN A 125 10.63 14.96 -15.69
C ASN A 125 10.85 15.34 -17.16
N ILE A 126 12.12 15.35 -17.57
CA ILE A 126 12.58 15.55 -18.94
C ILE A 126 13.24 14.29 -19.55
N ASP A 127 13.50 13.25 -18.76
CA ASP A 127 14.19 12.01 -19.19
C ASP A 127 13.20 10.83 -19.31
N SER A 128 13.16 10.20 -20.48
CA SER A 128 12.30 9.05 -20.77
C SER A 128 12.54 7.84 -19.85
N ARG A 129 13.76 7.67 -19.34
CA ARG A 129 14.11 6.58 -18.40
C ARG A 129 13.40 6.77 -17.06
N TYR A 130 13.42 7.98 -16.52
CA TYR A 130 12.69 8.32 -15.30
C TYR A 130 11.18 8.21 -15.51
N LYS A 131 10.67 8.64 -16.65
CA LYS A 131 9.25 8.49 -16.99
C LYS A 131 8.76 7.05 -16.84
N ARG A 132 9.54 6.09 -17.35
CA ARG A 132 9.20 4.65 -17.23
C ARG A 132 9.20 4.17 -15.77
N VAL A 133 10.17 4.63 -14.96
CA VAL A 133 10.24 4.28 -13.52
C VAL A 133 9.01 4.83 -12.80
N ILE A 134 8.68 6.10 -13.01
CA ILE A 134 7.51 6.75 -12.41
C ILE A 134 6.22 6.03 -12.82
N ASN A 135 6.04 5.74 -14.12
CA ASN A 135 4.87 5.01 -14.61
C ASN A 135 4.70 3.65 -13.92
N LYS A 136 5.79 2.90 -13.71
CA LYS A 136 5.74 1.62 -12.98
C LYS A 136 5.27 1.78 -11.53
N ARG A 137 5.58 2.90 -10.87
CA ARG A 137 5.09 3.21 -9.51
C ARG A 137 3.60 3.53 -9.55
N LEU A 138 3.20 4.41 -10.46
CA LEU A 138 1.79 4.80 -10.64
C LEU A 138 0.89 3.61 -11.00
N VAL A 139 1.32 2.74 -11.90
CA VAL A 139 0.58 1.50 -12.26
C VAL A 139 0.25 0.65 -11.04
N LYS A 140 1.16 0.59 -10.06
CA LYS A 140 0.96 -0.19 -8.83
C LYS A 140 -0.03 0.45 -7.88
N ILE A 141 -0.03 1.78 -7.76
CA ILE A 141 -0.85 2.47 -6.75
C ILE A 141 -2.22 2.92 -7.28
N ILE A 142 -2.40 3.09 -8.59
CA ILE A 142 -3.69 3.45 -9.20
C ILE A 142 -4.83 2.51 -8.75
N PRO A 143 -4.67 1.17 -8.72
CA PRO A 143 -5.73 0.29 -8.25
C PRO A 143 -5.98 0.33 -6.74
N LEU A 144 -5.17 1.10 -5.99
CA LEU A 144 -5.24 1.17 -4.54
C LEU A 144 -6.19 2.32 -4.16
N ASN A 145 -7.45 2.11 -4.22
CA ASN A 145 -8.59 2.96 -3.80
C ASN A 145 -8.20 4.40 -3.31
N LEU A 146 -7.65 5.20 -4.22
CA LEU A 146 -7.28 6.58 -3.95
C LEU A 146 -8.53 7.42 -3.68
N VAL A 147 -8.39 8.45 -2.85
CA VAL A 147 -9.51 9.33 -2.47
C VAL A 147 -9.95 10.14 -3.69
N PHE A 148 -11.19 9.93 -4.13
CA PHE A 148 -11.74 10.52 -5.35
C PHE A 148 -11.68 12.05 -5.33
N GLU A 149 -12.03 12.65 -4.22
CA GLU A 149 -12.03 14.10 -4.03
C GLU A 149 -10.64 14.73 -4.19
N ASN A 150 -9.59 14.02 -3.74
CA ASN A 150 -8.21 14.45 -3.95
C ASN A 150 -7.82 14.39 -5.43
N LEU A 151 -8.30 13.37 -6.14
CA LEU A 151 -8.05 13.22 -7.57
C LEU A 151 -8.79 14.28 -8.40
N GLU A 152 -10.01 14.69 -8.01
CA GLU A 152 -10.73 15.80 -8.64
C GLU A 152 -9.98 17.12 -8.50
N LEU A 153 -9.44 17.41 -7.32
CA LEU A 153 -8.61 18.60 -7.12
C LEU A 153 -7.35 18.58 -8.01
N MET A 154 -6.74 17.41 -8.20
CA MET A 154 -5.58 17.27 -9.08
C MET A 154 -5.97 17.43 -10.56
N GLU A 155 -7.13 16.93 -10.97
CA GLU A 155 -7.67 17.09 -12.32
C GLU A 155 -7.81 18.56 -12.71
N ILE A 156 -8.38 19.39 -11.82
CA ILE A 156 -8.63 20.81 -12.04
C ILE A 156 -7.34 21.59 -12.32
N ILE A 157 -6.23 21.21 -11.72
CA ILE A 157 -4.94 21.94 -11.81
C ILE A 157 -3.94 21.32 -12.79
N GLU A 158 -4.31 20.22 -13.47
CA GLU A 158 -3.39 19.49 -14.35
C GLU A 158 -3.56 19.91 -15.81
N ASP A 159 -2.56 20.58 -16.35
CA ASP A 159 -2.55 21.04 -17.76
C ASP A 159 -1.95 20.00 -18.71
N ASN A 160 -1.19 19.06 -18.20
CA ASN A 160 -0.55 18.04 -19.04
C ASN A 160 -1.51 16.91 -19.36
N LYS A 161 -1.88 16.80 -20.64
CA LYS A 161 -2.86 15.81 -21.13
C LYS A 161 -2.51 14.36 -20.77
N SER A 162 -1.22 14.00 -20.79
CA SER A 162 -0.79 12.64 -20.42
C SER A 162 -0.93 12.36 -18.91
N ASN A 163 -0.70 13.35 -18.06
CA ASN A 163 -0.94 13.23 -16.62
C ASN A 163 -2.43 13.22 -16.29
N LEU A 164 -3.21 14.06 -16.98
CA LEU A 164 -4.66 14.10 -16.86
C LEU A 164 -5.29 12.71 -17.09
N ASN A 165 -4.89 12.02 -18.16
CA ASN A 165 -5.37 10.66 -18.43
C ASN A 165 -5.05 9.66 -17.30
N ILE A 166 -3.92 9.83 -16.61
CA ILE A 166 -3.55 8.98 -15.47
C ILE A 166 -4.44 9.29 -14.26
N ILE A 167 -4.75 10.56 -14.04
CA ILE A 167 -5.66 11.00 -12.98
C ILE A 167 -7.07 10.47 -13.24
N LEU A 168 -7.60 10.61 -14.45
CA LEU A 168 -8.89 10.05 -14.87
C LEU A 168 -8.95 8.52 -14.71
N LEU A 169 -7.84 7.83 -15.02
CA LEU A 169 -7.72 6.39 -14.80
C LEU A 169 -7.82 6.05 -13.30
N ALA A 170 -7.15 6.81 -12.45
CA ALA A 170 -7.21 6.63 -11.00
C ALA A 170 -8.61 6.93 -10.43
N GLN A 171 -9.28 7.99 -10.90
CA GLN A 171 -10.66 8.30 -10.55
C GLN A 171 -11.61 7.16 -10.93
N SER A 172 -11.44 6.63 -12.14
CA SER A 172 -12.26 5.51 -12.60
C SER A 172 -12.08 4.27 -11.72
N PHE A 173 -10.87 3.98 -11.22
CA PHE A 173 -10.65 2.91 -10.23
C PHE A 173 -11.35 3.20 -8.91
N SER A 174 -11.26 4.42 -8.38
CA SER A 174 -11.95 4.82 -7.16
C SER A 174 -13.47 4.66 -7.29
N LEU A 175 -14.04 5.01 -8.44
CA LEU A 175 -15.48 4.86 -8.73
C LEU A 175 -15.91 3.40 -8.89
N VAL A 176 -15.06 2.53 -9.43
CA VAL A 176 -15.35 1.08 -9.49
C VAL A 176 -15.58 0.51 -8.10
N TYR A 177 -14.71 0.83 -7.17
CA TYR A 177 -14.85 0.33 -5.79
C TYR A 177 -16.04 0.92 -5.05
N ARG A 178 -16.45 2.15 -5.38
CA ARG A 178 -17.65 2.80 -4.84
C ARG A 178 -18.92 2.41 -5.57
N ASN A 179 -18.82 1.63 -6.65
CA ASN A 179 -19.92 1.24 -7.53
C ASN A 179 -20.76 2.43 -8.00
N SER A 180 -20.11 3.52 -8.38
CA SER A 180 -20.74 4.73 -8.87
C SER A 180 -21.25 4.55 -10.31
N GLN A 181 -22.43 5.07 -10.61
CA GLN A 181 -22.94 5.14 -11.98
C GLN A 181 -22.12 6.08 -12.88
N GLU A 182 -21.33 6.95 -12.27
CA GLU A 182 -20.48 7.93 -12.96
C GLU A 182 -19.20 7.33 -13.57
N ILE A 183 -18.88 6.07 -13.23
CA ILE A 183 -17.66 5.42 -13.72
C ILE A 183 -17.55 5.44 -15.25
N SER A 184 -18.65 5.17 -15.97
CA SER A 184 -18.64 5.15 -17.43
C SER A 184 -18.29 6.53 -17.98
N ASN A 185 -18.86 7.60 -17.41
CA ASN A 185 -18.59 8.96 -17.83
C ASN A 185 -17.11 9.32 -17.67
N LYS A 186 -16.55 9.09 -16.48
CA LYS A 186 -15.13 9.37 -16.21
C LYS A 186 -14.19 8.48 -17.02
N PHE A 187 -14.54 7.23 -17.26
CA PHE A 187 -13.75 6.34 -18.09
C PHE A 187 -13.74 6.75 -19.56
N ASP A 188 -14.88 7.24 -20.09
CA ASP A 188 -15.02 7.70 -21.48
C ASP A 188 -14.23 8.99 -21.75
N GLU A 189 -13.87 9.76 -20.73
CA GLU A 189 -13.00 10.93 -20.84
C GLU A 189 -11.53 10.55 -21.11
N ILE A 190 -11.12 9.30 -20.87
CA ILE A 190 -9.74 8.83 -21.03
C ILE A 190 -9.39 8.69 -22.51
N ASP A 191 -8.44 9.49 -22.97
CA ASP A 191 -7.86 9.33 -24.30
C ASP A 191 -6.86 8.16 -24.30
N GLN A 192 -7.32 6.98 -24.73
CA GLN A 192 -6.51 5.78 -24.82
C GLN A 192 -5.27 5.95 -25.71
N SER A 193 -5.33 6.80 -26.74
CA SER A 193 -4.23 6.99 -27.68
C SER A 193 -3.03 7.69 -27.06
N SER A 194 -3.26 8.57 -26.08
CA SER A 194 -2.24 9.32 -25.35
C SER A 194 -1.84 8.67 -24.00
N LEU A 195 -2.42 7.50 -23.67
CA LEU A 195 -2.08 6.75 -22.47
C LEU A 195 -0.80 5.92 -22.68
N ASP A 196 0.20 6.10 -21.84
CA ASP A 196 1.46 5.35 -21.92
C ASP A 196 1.22 3.84 -21.79
N ARG A 197 2.08 3.06 -22.46
CA ARG A 197 1.95 1.59 -22.58
C ARG A 197 1.83 0.88 -21.23
N GLU A 198 2.50 1.39 -20.22
CA GLU A 198 2.52 0.81 -18.88
C GLU A 198 1.13 0.74 -18.25
N PHE A 199 0.23 1.67 -18.56
CA PHE A 199 -1.12 1.74 -17.99
C PHE A 199 -2.16 0.89 -18.72
N ARG A 200 -1.82 0.24 -19.84
CA ARG A 200 -2.77 -0.56 -20.64
C ARG A 200 -3.43 -1.69 -19.85
N SER A 201 -2.70 -2.32 -18.92
CA SER A 201 -3.28 -3.38 -18.09
C SER A 201 -4.38 -2.84 -17.18
N ASN A 202 -4.15 -1.67 -16.56
CA ASN A 202 -5.12 -1.02 -15.69
C ASN A 202 -6.34 -0.55 -16.50
N TYR A 203 -6.12 0.07 -17.66
CA TYR A 203 -7.20 0.49 -18.56
C TYR A 203 -8.06 -0.70 -19.01
N ASN A 204 -7.45 -1.79 -19.48
CA ASN A 204 -8.17 -2.97 -19.93
C ASN A 204 -8.94 -3.68 -18.79
N PHE A 205 -8.38 -3.65 -17.56
CA PHE A 205 -9.09 -4.14 -16.39
C PHE A 205 -10.37 -3.36 -16.14
N LEU A 206 -10.31 -2.01 -16.14
CA LEU A 206 -11.49 -1.16 -15.98
C LEU A 206 -12.49 -1.34 -17.11
N LYS A 207 -12.02 -1.36 -18.35
CA LYS A 207 -12.89 -1.54 -19.53
C LYS A 207 -13.73 -2.81 -19.40
N ARG A 208 -13.11 -3.95 -19.07
CA ARG A 208 -13.83 -5.21 -18.84
C ARG A 208 -14.86 -5.11 -17.72
N ASN A 209 -14.56 -4.37 -16.66
CA ASN A 209 -15.47 -4.17 -15.54
C ASN A 209 -16.68 -3.29 -15.91
N ILE A 210 -16.47 -2.28 -16.76
CA ILE A 210 -17.51 -1.36 -17.22
C ILE A 210 -18.38 -2.01 -18.32
N ASP A 211 -17.75 -2.67 -19.30
CA ASP A 211 -18.45 -3.31 -20.42
C ASP A 211 -19.32 -4.47 -19.97
N SER A 212 -19.04 -5.06 -18.81
CA SER A 212 -19.87 -6.08 -18.20
C SER A 212 -21.19 -5.50 -17.66
N LYS A 213 -21.96 -4.76 -18.46
CA LYS A 213 -23.31 -4.23 -18.16
C LYS A 213 -24.27 -5.39 -17.86
N THR A 214 -24.13 -6.01 -16.72
CA THR A 214 -25.03 -7.04 -16.24
C THR A 214 -26.01 -6.46 -15.25
N SER A 215 -27.28 -6.79 -15.39
CA SER A 215 -28.28 -6.56 -14.35
C SER A 215 -27.82 -7.30 -13.09
N PHE A 216 -27.37 -6.56 -12.08
CA PHE A 216 -26.96 -7.18 -10.80
C PHE A 216 -28.22 -7.67 -10.08
N SER A 217 -28.32 -8.99 -9.89
CA SER A 217 -29.46 -9.59 -9.20
C SER A 217 -29.38 -9.51 -7.68
N LYS A 218 -28.14 -9.38 -7.14
CA LYS A 218 -27.90 -9.40 -5.69
C LYS A 218 -26.93 -8.30 -5.28
N LYS A 219 -27.25 -7.63 -4.17
CA LYS A 219 -26.35 -6.66 -3.52
C LYS A 219 -25.57 -7.35 -2.42
N VAL A 220 -24.26 -7.18 -2.40
CA VAL A 220 -23.38 -7.71 -1.37
C VAL A 220 -22.62 -6.56 -0.73
N GLY A 221 -22.77 -6.41 0.58
CA GLY A 221 -22.01 -5.42 1.34
C GLY A 221 -20.56 -5.89 1.53
N VAL A 222 -19.62 -4.97 1.45
CA VAL A 222 -18.19 -5.24 1.71
C VAL A 222 -17.71 -4.20 2.70
N VAL A 223 -17.26 -4.63 3.88
CA VAL A 223 -16.82 -3.73 4.96
C VAL A 223 -15.34 -3.97 5.23
N LEU A 224 -14.53 -3.02 4.85
CA LEU A 224 -13.06 -3.13 4.89
C LEU A 224 -12.43 -1.80 5.27
N PRO A 225 -11.20 -1.80 5.83
CA PRO A 225 -10.44 -0.57 5.96
C PRO A 225 -9.93 -0.13 4.58
N LEU A 226 -10.34 1.05 4.13
CA LEU A 226 -9.97 1.60 2.82
C LEU A 226 -8.82 2.62 2.92
N GLU A 227 -8.30 2.88 4.12
CA GLU A 227 -7.20 3.81 4.39
C GLU A 227 -6.20 3.25 5.40
N GLY A 228 -4.97 3.76 5.34
CA GLY A 228 -3.91 3.48 6.31
C GLY A 228 -3.16 2.17 6.08
N GLU A 229 -2.50 1.71 7.13
CA GLU A 229 -1.68 0.50 7.10
C GLU A 229 -2.51 -0.74 6.74
N GLY A 230 -1.98 -1.62 5.87
CA GLY A 230 -2.68 -2.82 5.40
C GLY A 230 -3.60 -2.60 4.20
N LEU A 231 -3.67 -1.37 3.65
CA LEU A 231 -4.46 -1.06 2.45
C LEU A 231 -4.08 -1.93 1.25
N GLU A 232 -2.83 -2.37 1.13
CA GLU A 232 -2.41 -3.27 0.04
C GLU A 232 -3.18 -4.60 0.08
N ILE A 233 -3.40 -5.16 1.27
CA ILE A 233 -4.19 -6.39 1.48
C ILE A 233 -5.65 -6.14 1.09
N THR A 234 -6.23 -5.03 1.55
CA THR A 234 -7.61 -4.64 1.23
C THR A 234 -7.82 -4.52 -0.28
N ASN A 235 -6.92 -3.84 -0.97
CA ASN A 235 -7.03 -3.62 -2.40
C ASN A 235 -6.81 -4.90 -3.21
N THR A 236 -5.89 -5.75 -2.79
CA THR A 236 -5.70 -7.08 -3.38
C THR A 236 -6.96 -7.92 -3.24
N PHE A 237 -7.59 -7.88 -2.07
CA PHE A 237 -8.84 -8.58 -1.79
C PHE A 237 -10.00 -8.06 -2.64
N LEU A 238 -10.21 -6.74 -2.71
CA LEU A 238 -11.23 -6.11 -3.56
C LEU A 238 -11.04 -6.45 -5.03
N LYS A 239 -9.80 -6.42 -5.52
CA LYS A 239 -9.47 -6.82 -6.89
C LYS A 239 -9.83 -8.29 -7.14
N GLY A 240 -9.52 -9.18 -6.19
CA GLY A 240 -9.92 -10.58 -6.27
C GLY A 240 -11.44 -10.78 -6.32
N LEU A 241 -12.20 -10.03 -5.51
CA LEU A 241 -13.67 -10.03 -5.54
C LEU A 241 -14.22 -9.61 -6.91
N LEU A 242 -13.66 -8.55 -7.50
CA LEU A 242 -14.10 -8.06 -8.80
C LEU A 242 -13.78 -9.06 -9.92
N GLU A 243 -12.58 -9.63 -9.94
CA GLU A 243 -12.20 -10.66 -10.92
C GLU A 243 -13.06 -11.91 -10.78
N ALA A 244 -13.34 -12.37 -9.57
CA ALA A 244 -14.21 -13.52 -9.33
C ALA A 244 -15.64 -13.27 -9.82
N ASN A 245 -16.17 -12.07 -9.56
CA ASN A 245 -17.51 -11.68 -10.03
C ASN A 245 -17.60 -11.58 -11.55
N GLN A 246 -16.51 -11.16 -12.22
CA GLN A 246 -16.44 -11.09 -13.68
C GLN A 246 -16.33 -12.46 -14.34
N SER A 247 -15.50 -13.34 -13.79
CA SER A 247 -15.28 -14.68 -14.33
C SER A 247 -16.45 -15.63 -14.06
N SER A 248 -17.43 -15.23 -13.24
CA SER A 248 -18.65 -16.01 -13.05
C SER A 248 -19.42 -16.16 -14.35
N GLN A 249 -19.69 -17.40 -14.76
CA GLN A 249 -20.48 -17.74 -15.95
C GLN A 249 -21.99 -17.53 -15.76
N SER A 250 -22.41 -17.24 -14.52
CA SER A 250 -23.81 -17.01 -14.21
C SER A 250 -24.24 -15.60 -14.63
N ASN A 251 -25.48 -15.46 -15.12
CA ASN A 251 -26.10 -14.15 -15.32
C ASN A 251 -26.39 -13.42 -14.00
N ASP A 252 -26.11 -14.06 -12.86
CA ASP A 252 -26.30 -13.57 -11.50
C ASP A 252 -25.04 -12.92 -10.94
N LYS A 253 -24.58 -11.84 -11.58
CA LYS A 253 -23.49 -11.05 -11.01
C LYS A 253 -23.95 -10.24 -9.81
N SER A 254 -23.09 -10.13 -8.80
CA SER A 254 -23.37 -9.37 -7.58
C SER A 254 -22.90 -7.93 -7.72
N GLN A 255 -23.70 -7.02 -7.19
CA GLN A 255 -23.31 -5.63 -6.97
C GLN A 255 -22.61 -5.52 -5.61
N PHE A 256 -21.36 -5.10 -5.58
CA PHE A 256 -20.66 -4.83 -4.32
C PHE A 256 -20.92 -3.40 -3.84
N ILE A 257 -21.28 -3.26 -2.57
CA ILE A 257 -21.40 -1.97 -1.88
C ILE A 257 -20.30 -1.94 -0.83
N VAL A 258 -19.24 -1.19 -1.11
CA VAL A 258 -18.05 -1.13 -0.28
C VAL A 258 -18.16 0.04 0.69
N ILE A 259 -17.95 -0.21 1.97
CA ILE A 259 -17.95 0.80 3.03
C ILE A 259 -16.65 0.70 3.82
N ASP A 260 -16.01 1.85 4.01
CA ASP A 260 -14.87 1.97 4.91
C ASP A 260 -15.31 1.87 6.37
N ASN A 261 -14.60 1.07 7.14
CA ASN A 261 -14.79 0.97 8.58
C ASN A 261 -13.64 1.62 9.38
N TYR A 262 -12.63 2.20 8.72
CA TYR A 262 -11.47 2.86 9.33
C TYR A 262 -10.80 2.04 10.45
N LYS A 263 -10.91 0.72 10.41
CA LYS A 263 -10.49 -0.21 11.50
C LYS A 263 -11.16 0.08 12.86
N ASP A 264 -12.25 0.83 12.86
CA ASP A 264 -13.00 1.24 14.04
C ASP A 264 -14.23 0.35 14.26
N PRO A 265 -14.45 -0.20 15.48
CA PRO A 265 -15.62 -1.02 15.77
C PRO A 265 -16.96 -0.26 15.69
N ILE A 266 -16.98 1.01 16.06
CA ILE A 266 -18.24 1.82 16.04
C ILE A 266 -18.64 2.10 14.60
N LEU A 267 -17.69 2.55 13.76
CA LEU A 267 -17.95 2.77 12.34
C LEU A 267 -18.31 1.46 11.63
N THR A 268 -17.77 0.33 12.09
CA THR A 268 -18.16 -1.00 11.59
C THR A 268 -19.63 -1.31 11.91
N VAL A 269 -20.10 -1.00 13.12
CA VAL A 269 -21.53 -1.13 13.49
C VAL A 269 -22.42 -0.28 12.58
N GLU A 270 -22.03 0.97 12.33
CA GLU A 270 -22.76 1.85 11.43
C GLU A 270 -22.79 1.32 9.99
N ALA A 271 -21.66 0.84 9.49
CA ALA A 271 -21.54 0.23 8.16
C ALA A 271 -22.49 -0.96 8.02
N PHE A 272 -22.49 -1.90 8.98
CA PHE A 272 -23.38 -3.06 8.96
C PHE A 272 -24.85 -2.66 8.96
N LYS A 273 -25.25 -1.76 9.85
CA LYS A 273 -26.63 -1.23 9.88
C LYS A 273 -27.04 -0.54 8.58
N ASN A 274 -26.14 0.24 7.98
CA ASN A 274 -26.40 0.91 6.70
C ASN A 274 -26.57 -0.11 5.57
N LEU A 275 -25.70 -1.12 5.49
CA LEU A 275 -25.81 -2.19 4.48
C LEU A 275 -27.13 -2.94 4.59
N VAL A 276 -27.56 -3.26 5.80
CA VAL A 276 -28.81 -3.98 6.04
C VAL A 276 -30.01 -3.09 5.77
N ASN A 277 -30.10 -1.91 6.42
CA ASN A 277 -31.33 -1.13 6.48
C ASN A 277 -31.53 -0.21 5.27
N LYS A 278 -30.43 0.32 4.70
CA LYS A 278 -30.53 1.27 3.56
C LYS A 278 -30.30 0.58 2.21
N HIS A 279 -29.34 -0.37 2.17
CA HIS A 279 -28.95 -0.99 0.90
C HIS A 279 -29.63 -2.32 0.64
N ASN A 280 -30.25 -2.95 1.66
CA ASN A 280 -30.91 -4.26 1.58
C ASN A 280 -29.99 -5.33 0.97
N VAL A 281 -28.78 -5.46 1.51
CA VAL A 281 -27.79 -6.43 1.01
C VAL A 281 -28.21 -7.85 1.31
N SER A 282 -27.86 -8.79 0.42
CA SER A 282 -28.13 -10.22 0.57
C SER A 282 -27.04 -10.95 1.38
N ALA A 283 -25.87 -10.35 1.50
CA ALA A 283 -24.73 -10.87 2.26
C ALA A 283 -23.78 -9.72 2.63
N ILE A 284 -22.92 -9.97 3.61
CA ILE A 284 -21.83 -9.05 4.00
C ILE A 284 -20.50 -9.80 3.95
N ILE A 285 -19.45 -9.21 3.40
CA ILE A 285 -18.08 -9.70 3.38
C ILE A 285 -17.21 -8.77 4.23
N GLY A 286 -16.38 -9.34 5.09
CA GLY A 286 -15.57 -8.59 6.06
C GLY A 286 -16.27 -8.41 7.40
N PRO A 287 -15.69 -7.61 8.29
CA PRO A 287 -14.39 -6.93 8.20
C PRO A 287 -13.19 -7.88 8.39
N PHE A 288 -11.97 -7.33 8.30
CA PHE A 288 -10.75 -8.12 8.47
C PHE A 288 -10.37 -8.36 9.93
N LEU A 289 -10.63 -7.39 10.81
CA LEU A 289 -10.23 -7.44 12.21
C LEU A 289 -11.34 -8.08 13.06
N ASP A 290 -10.95 -9.01 13.94
CA ASP A 290 -11.88 -9.75 14.79
C ASP A 290 -12.75 -8.85 15.68
N LYS A 291 -12.17 -7.82 16.31
CA LYS A 291 -12.92 -6.86 17.13
C LYS A 291 -14.04 -6.14 16.35
N ASN A 292 -13.75 -5.82 15.11
CA ASN A 292 -14.70 -5.16 14.20
C ASN A 292 -15.78 -6.15 13.74
N LEU A 293 -15.38 -7.40 13.45
CA LEU A 293 -16.31 -8.47 13.10
C LEU A 293 -17.31 -8.73 14.21
N ILE A 294 -16.84 -8.85 15.47
CA ILE A 294 -17.69 -9.05 16.63
C ILE A 294 -18.68 -7.89 16.77
N ALA A 295 -18.20 -6.64 16.70
CA ALA A 295 -19.03 -5.45 16.83
C ALA A 295 -20.10 -5.36 15.73
N GLY A 296 -19.67 -5.47 14.46
CA GLY A 296 -20.56 -5.42 13.31
C GLY A 296 -21.60 -6.54 13.31
N ALA A 297 -21.15 -7.80 13.48
CA ALA A 297 -22.02 -8.96 13.47
C ALA A 297 -23.04 -8.98 14.62
N SER A 298 -22.63 -8.52 15.82
CA SER A 298 -23.56 -8.35 16.96
C SER A 298 -24.70 -7.38 16.63
N SER A 299 -24.38 -6.29 15.94
CA SER A 299 -25.33 -5.22 15.63
C SER A 299 -26.47 -5.64 14.69
N VAL A 300 -26.27 -6.71 13.94
CA VAL A 300 -27.23 -7.27 12.97
C VAL A 300 -27.61 -8.72 13.28
N SER A 301 -27.41 -9.19 14.50
CA SER A 301 -27.65 -10.58 14.93
C SER A 301 -29.12 -11.03 14.81
N SER A 302 -30.06 -10.08 14.83
CA SER A 302 -31.48 -10.33 14.60
C SER A 302 -31.83 -10.61 13.12
N THR A 303 -30.91 -10.38 12.20
CA THR A 303 -31.11 -10.61 10.77
C THR A 303 -30.64 -12.02 10.38
N LYS A 304 -31.08 -12.48 9.20
CA LYS A 304 -30.61 -13.76 8.62
C LYS A 304 -29.53 -13.55 7.55
N ILE A 305 -28.92 -12.36 7.49
CA ILE A 305 -27.95 -12.01 6.46
C ILE A 305 -26.63 -12.76 6.76
N PRO A 306 -26.11 -13.55 5.82
CA PRO A 306 -24.83 -14.22 5.98
C PRO A 306 -23.68 -13.21 5.99
N ILE A 307 -22.74 -13.42 6.90
CA ILE A 307 -21.53 -12.61 7.08
C ILE A 307 -20.33 -13.51 6.81
N PHE A 308 -19.58 -13.21 5.76
CA PHE A 308 -18.38 -13.95 5.38
C PHE A 308 -17.15 -13.23 5.95
N ALA A 309 -16.44 -13.89 6.87
CA ALA A 309 -15.24 -13.36 7.52
C ALA A 309 -13.99 -13.97 6.87
N PRO A 310 -13.27 -13.21 6.00
CA PRO A 310 -12.20 -13.78 5.18
C PRO A 310 -10.93 -14.14 5.98
N PHE A 311 -10.62 -13.39 7.04
CA PHE A 311 -9.36 -13.56 7.77
C PHE A 311 -9.51 -13.97 9.23
N SER A 312 -10.72 -13.89 9.78
CA SER A 312 -10.94 -14.34 11.16
C SER A 312 -10.71 -15.85 11.31
N SER A 313 -10.02 -16.20 12.38
CA SER A 313 -9.83 -17.59 12.81
C SER A 313 -10.34 -17.80 14.26
N LEU A 314 -11.21 -16.91 14.74
CA LEU A 314 -11.78 -17.00 16.08
C LEU A 314 -12.79 -18.15 16.16
N ASP A 315 -12.66 -18.93 17.20
CA ASP A 315 -13.62 -19.96 17.56
C ASP A 315 -14.87 -19.34 18.20
N ASN A 316 -15.98 -20.09 18.17
CA ASN A 316 -17.23 -19.72 18.85
C ASN A 316 -17.90 -18.42 18.42
N LEU A 317 -17.56 -17.86 17.27
CA LEU A 317 -18.24 -16.67 16.71
C LEU A 317 -19.73 -16.88 16.45
N PHE A 318 -20.17 -18.12 16.29
CA PHE A 318 -21.60 -18.46 16.17
C PHE A 318 -22.42 -18.04 17.42
N ASN A 319 -21.78 -17.88 18.58
CA ASN A 319 -22.43 -17.33 19.78
C ASN A 319 -22.73 -15.83 19.65
N VAL A 320 -21.97 -15.12 18.81
CA VAL A 320 -22.17 -13.70 18.53
C VAL A 320 -23.28 -13.54 17.49
N ASN A 321 -23.18 -14.30 16.39
CA ASN A 321 -24.18 -14.34 15.34
C ASN A 321 -24.09 -15.66 14.59
N LYS A 322 -25.22 -16.38 14.49
CA LYS A 322 -25.30 -17.71 13.85
C LYS A 322 -25.06 -17.68 12.35
N ASN A 323 -25.08 -16.51 11.74
CA ASN A 323 -24.90 -16.33 10.29
C ASN A 323 -23.45 -15.91 9.91
N ILE A 324 -22.48 -16.05 10.81
CA ILE A 324 -21.06 -15.83 10.49
C ILE A 324 -20.50 -17.11 9.87
N TYR A 325 -19.84 -16.92 8.73
CA TYR A 325 -19.13 -17.97 7.99
C TYR A 325 -17.66 -17.60 7.91
N LEU A 326 -16.81 -18.38 8.58
CA LEU A 326 -15.35 -18.21 8.50
C LEU A 326 -14.85 -18.81 7.19
N LEU A 327 -14.10 -18.00 6.42
CA LEU A 327 -13.41 -18.48 5.21
C LEU A 327 -11.99 -18.95 5.51
N ASN A 328 -11.48 -18.61 6.70
CA ASN A 328 -10.21 -19.11 7.22
C ASN A 328 -10.49 -20.19 8.29
N SER A 329 -9.66 -21.23 8.31
CA SER A 329 -9.76 -22.28 9.31
C SER A 329 -9.41 -21.77 10.70
N SER A 330 -10.14 -22.20 11.72
CA SER A 330 -9.76 -21.89 13.10
C SER A 330 -8.41 -22.51 13.45
N VAL A 331 -7.72 -21.91 14.41
CA VAL A 331 -6.43 -22.41 14.91
C VAL A 331 -6.58 -23.84 15.40
N ASP A 332 -7.63 -24.10 16.16
CA ASP A 332 -7.91 -25.44 16.72
C ASP A 332 -8.15 -26.49 15.66
N PHE A 333 -8.92 -26.15 14.62
CA PHE A 333 -9.18 -27.07 13.52
C PHE A 333 -7.90 -27.41 12.74
N ARG A 334 -7.07 -26.38 12.43
CA ARG A 334 -5.80 -26.60 11.73
C ARG A 334 -4.85 -27.49 12.53
N ASN A 335 -4.69 -27.20 13.81
CA ASN A 335 -3.81 -27.99 14.68
C ASN A 335 -4.32 -29.42 14.88
N GLN A 336 -5.64 -29.59 15.03
CA GLN A 336 -6.25 -30.93 15.10
C GLN A 336 -6.00 -31.74 13.82
N LEU A 337 -6.16 -31.11 12.62
CA LEU A 337 -5.87 -31.77 11.35
C LEU A 337 -4.39 -32.14 11.23
N LEU A 338 -3.49 -31.23 11.60
CA LEU A 338 -2.05 -31.45 11.53
C LEU A 338 -1.64 -32.62 12.44
N VAL A 339 -2.11 -32.61 13.68
CA VAL A 339 -1.80 -33.66 14.64
C VAL A 339 -2.37 -35.00 14.18
N ASN A 340 -3.62 -35.05 13.76
CA ASN A 340 -4.25 -36.28 13.28
C ASN A 340 -3.56 -36.83 12.03
N HIS A 341 -3.19 -35.94 11.07
CA HIS A 341 -2.60 -36.38 9.82
C HIS A 341 -1.18 -36.92 9.97
N TYR A 342 -0.37 -36.25 10.79
CA TYR A 342 1.06 -36.58 10.90
C TYR A 342 1.43 -37.41 12.11
N LEU A 343 0.63 -37.39 13.17
CA LEU A 343 1.03 -37.94 14.47
C LEU A 343 0.14 -39.08 14.99
N ASP A 344 -1.10 -39.23 14.49
CA ASP A 344 -2.04 -40.23 14.99
C ASP A 344 -1.51 -41.65 14.83
N ASN A 345 -1.07 -42.04 13.65
CA ASN A 345 -0.55 -43.38 13.36
C ASN A 345 0.97 -43.42 13.14
N SER A 346 1.70 -42.43 13.65
CA SER A 346 3.13 -42.33 13.43
C SER A 346 3.94 -42.89 14.59
N GLU A 347 5.13 -43.47 14.27
CA GLU A 347 6.13 -43.85 15.29
C GLU A 347 6.90 -42.65 15.87
N ILE A 348 6.49 -41.41 15.52
CA ILE A 348 7.11 -40.20 16.02
C ILE A 348 6.90 -40.09 17.53
N LYS A 349 8.01 -40.19 18.28
CA LYS A 349 8.03 -40.12 19.74
C LYS A 349 8.50 -38.77 20.25
N ASN A 350 9.37 -38.09 19.52
CA ASN A 350 9.98 -36.83 19.95
C ASN A 350 9.43 -35.69 19.09
N ILE A 351 8.71 -34.78 19.72
CA ILE A 351 8.10 -33.62 19.08
C ILE A 351 8.73 -32.38 19.72
N ALA A 352 9.30 -31.49 18.93
CA ALA A 352 9.74 -30.17 19.36
C ALA A 352 8.85 -29.08 18.76
N VAL A 353 8.49 -28.09 19.57
CA VAL A 353 7.70 -26.93 19.13
C VAL A 353 8.57 -25.69 19.24
N ILE A 354 8.62 -24.89 18.18
CA ILE A 354 9.30 -23.58 18.15
C ILE A 354 8.30 -22.55 17.62
N ALA A 355 8.06 -21.50 18.40
CA ALA A 355 7.06 -20.50 18.05
C ALA A 355 7.51 -19.08 18.43
N PRO A 356 6.98 -18.04 17.72
CA PRO A 356 7.19 -16.66 18.14
C PRO A 356 6.47 -16.35 19.43
N LYS A 357 7.08 -15.54 20.30
CA LYS A 357 6.49 -15.11 21.58
C LYS A 357 5.49 -13.98 21.37
N THR A 358 4.47 -14.23 20.56
CA THR A 358 3.34 -13.33 20.27
C THR A 358 2.04 -13.93 20.77
N ASN A 359 0.99 -13.11 20.88
CA ASN A 359 -0.34 -13.62 21.28
C ASN A 359 -0.84 -14.72 20.32
N LEU A 360 -0.55 -14.58 19.02
CA LEU A 360 -0.91 -15.59 18.03
C LEU A 360 -0.07 -16.85 18.19
N GLY A 361 1.24 -16.72 18.37
CA GLY A 361 2.14 -17.86 18.58
C GLY A 361 1.77 -18.65 19.85
N ILE A 362 1.44 -17.97 20.95
CA ILE A 362 0.97 -18.61 22.18
C ILE A 362 -0.32 -19.39 21.91
N LYS A 363 -1.31 -18.77 21.25
CA LYS A 363 -2.57 -19.43 20.89
C LYS A 363 -2.36 -20.66 19.99
N GLU A 364 -1.44 -20.58 19.01
CA GLU A 364 -1.11 -21.70 18.13
C GLU A 364 -0.47 -22.86 18.92
N VAL A 365 0.45 -22.56 19.84
CA VAL A 365 1.08 -23.59 20.70
C VAL A 365 0.06 -24.24 21.63
N ASP A 366 -0.75 -23.45 22.32
CA ASP A 366 -1.77 -23.97 23.24
C ASP A 366 -2.74 -24.91 22.49
N SER A 367 -3.22 -24.48 21.34
CA SER A 367 -4.10 -25.29 20.50
C SER A 367 -3.43 -26.59 20.01
N PHE A 368 -2.15 -26.52 19.64
CA PHE A 368 -1.38 -27.69 19.23
C PHE A 368 -1.18 -28.67 20.38
N LEU A 369 -0.88 -28.17 21.60
CA LEU A 369 -0.74 -28.99 22.80
C LEU A 369 -2.06 -29.69 23.15
N ILE A 370 -3.19 -29.00 23.07
CA ILE A 370 -4.52 -29.59 23.27
C ILE A 370 -4.80 -30.70 22.22
N ALA A 371 -4.36 -30.51 20.99
CA ALA A 371 -4.53 -31.54 19.96
C ALA A 371 -3.62 -32.75 20.21
N LEU A 372 -2.37 -32.55 20.69
CA LEU A 372 -1.45 -33.62 21.07
C LEU A 372 -1.96 -34.44 22.27
N ASP A 373 -2.50 -33.75 23.28
CA ASP A 373 -3.03 -34.39 24.49
C ASP A 373 -4.12 -35.43 24.17
N LYS A 374 -4.96 -35.16 23.15
CA LYS A 374 -5.96 -36.13 22.66
C LYS A 374 -5.35 -37.44 22.10
N LEU A 375 -4.10 -37.41 21.70
CA LEU A 375 -3.34 -38.59 21.27
C LEU A 375 -2.41 -39.15 22.38
N ASN A 376 -2.51 -38.64 23.60
CA ASN A 376 -1.60 -38.93 24.72
C ASN A 376 -0.12 -38.73 24.35
N LYS A 377 0.19 -37.66 23.58
CA LYS A 377 1.53 -37.26 23.19
C LYS A 377 1.87 -35.91 23.78
N GLU A 378 3.13 -35.74 24.17
CA GLU A 378 3.66 -34.47 24.69
C GLU A 378 4.93 -34.06 23.92
N PRO A 379 5.18 -32.76 23.75
CA PRO A 379 6.43 -32.31 23.16
C PRO A 379 7.58 -32.48 24.17
N VAL A 380 8.74 -32.89 23.65
CA VAL A 380 9.97 -32.98 24.44
C VAL A 380 10.66 -31.64 24.64
N TYR A 381 10.28 -30.64 23.82
CA TYR A 381 10.82 -29.30 23.89
C TYR A 381 9.84 -28.26 23.34
N ILE A 382 9.73 -27.11 24.01
CA ILE A 382 9.02 -25.92 23.53
C ILE A 382 9.98 -24.74 23.61
N GLY A 383 10.32 -24.17 22.45
CA GLY A 383 11.18 -23.00 22.31
C GLY A 383 10.39 -21.78 21.85
N TRP A 384 10.76 -20.61 22.39
CA TRP A 384 10.16 -19.34 22.02
C TRP A 384 11.23 -18.41 21.44
N TYR A 385 10.87 -17.66 20.38
CA TYR A 385 11.73 -16.63 19.84
C TYR A 385 10.98 -15.29 19.75
N GLU A 386 11.72 -14.19 19.85
CA GLU A 386 11.17 -12.85 19.64
C GLU A 386 11.18 -12.55 18.12
N GLU A 387 10.07 -12.02 17.57
CA GLU A 387 10.05 -11.56 16.18
C GLU A 387 11.09 -10.46 16.00
N ASN A 388 11.91 -10.57 14.97
CA ASN A 388 13.03 -9.68 14.63
C ASN A 388 14.27 -9.80 15.57
N SER A 389 14.40 -10.82 16.38
CA SER A 389 15.68 -11.16 17.01
C SER A 389 16.51 -12.02 16.05
N THR A 390 17.66 -11.49 15.63
CA THR A 390 18.70 -12.25 14.92
C THR A 390 19.65 -12.88 15.91
#